data_08ece419ebcb4f0946fff7ee2fa6700f
#
_entry.id   08ece419ebcb4f0946fff7ee2fa6700f
#
_cell.length_a   1.000
_cell.length_b   1.000
_cell.length_c   1.000
_cell.angle_alpha   90.00
_cell.angle_beta   90.00
_cell.angle_gamma   90.00
#
_symmetry.space_group_name_H-M   'P 1'
#
loop_
_entity.id
_entity.type
_entity.pdbx_description
1 polymer ?
#
loop_
_entity_poly.entity_id
_entity_poly.type
_entity_poly.pdbx_seq_one_letter_code
_entity_poly.pdbx_strand_id
1 'polypeptide(L)' 'MNKEYKIHEKDLKTALDHLDTFQTKMELFTGKYPRFSYTVNVNKQKDGWLILLNIKTKDEQRNTQTAQQTI' A
#
# COMPACT_ATOMS: atom_id res chain seq x y z
N MET A 1 8.46 9.32 -5.14
CA MET A 1 8.27 9.31 -3.68
C MET A 1 7.75 7.96 -3.22
N ASN A 2 8.43 7.38 -2.25
CA ASN A 2 8.01 6.12 -1.65
C ASN A 2 7.70 6.37 -0.19
N LYS A 3 6.53 5.92 0.25
CA LYS A 3 6.18 5.96 1.65
C LYS A 3 5.61 4.61 2.07
N GLU A 4 5.99 4.19 3.26
CA GLU A 4 5.51 2.94 3.83
C GLU A 4 4.93 3.22 5.20
N TYR A 5 3.74 2.69 5.43
CA TYR A 5 3.06 2.79 6.72
C TYR A 5 2.80 1.39 7.24
N LYS A 6 3.03 1.20 8.53
CA LYS A 6 2.81 -0.08 9.19
C LYS A 6 1.93 0.13 10.39
N ILE A 7 0.89 -0.70 10.51
CA ILE A 7 0.00 -0.67 11.66
C ILE A 7 -0.17 -2.10 12.16
N HIS A 8 0.04 -2.30 13.44
CA HIS A 8 -0.14 -3.60 14.09
C HIS A 8 -1.43 -3.59 14.88
N GLU A 9 -2.26 -4.62 14.64
CA GLU A 9 -3.51 -4.80 15.36
C GLU A 9 -3.61 -6.22 15.88
N LYS A 10 -4.08 -6.36 17.11
CA LYS A 10 -4.23 -7.69 17.72
C LYS A 10 -5.47 -8.40 17.22
N ASP A 11 -6.49 -7.65 16.83
CA ASP A 11 -7.78 -8.18 16.44
C ASP A 11 -7.96 -8.13 14.93
N LEU A 12 -8.41 -9.24 14.34
CA LEU A 12 -8.59 -9.32 12.90
C LEU A 12 -9.65 -8.33 12.41
N LYS A 13 -10.72 -8.17 13.16
CA LYS A 13 -11.78 -7.25 12.75
C LYS A 13 -11.25 -5.82 12.65
N THR A 14 -10.47 -5.40 13.64
CA THR A 14 -9.87 -4.07 13.64
C THR A 14 -8.89 -3.93 12.49
N ALA A 15 -8.12 -4.98 12.21
CA ALA A 15 -7.19 -4.96 11.08
C ALA A 15 -7.93 -4.81 9.76
N LEU A 16 -9.03 -5.52 9.59
CA LEU A 16 -9.82 -5.42 8.37
C LEU A 16 -10.47 -4.04 8.23
N ASP A 17 -10.87 -3.43 9.34
CA ASP A 17 -11.41 -2.08 9.32
C ASP A 17 -10.35 -1.08 8.84
N HIS A 18 -9.13 -1.23 9.31
CA HIS A 18 -8.02 -0.39 8.84
C HIS A 18 -7.75 -0.60 7.36
N LEU A 19 -7.76 -1.85 6.93
CA LEU A 19 -7.53 -2.18 5.53
C LEU A 19 -8.58 -1.50 4.64
N ASP A 20 -9.85 -1.61 5.01
CA ASP A 20 -10.94 -1.01 4.26
C ASP A 20 -10.82 0.52 4.22
N THR A 21 -10.49 1.12 5.36
CA THR A 21 -10.29 2.56 5.44
C THR A 21 -9.15 3.02 4.55
N PHE A 22 -8.02 2.30 4.58
CA PHE A 22 -6.88 2.63 3.73
C PHE A 22 -7.23 2.51 2.26
N GLN A 23 -7.91 1.43 1.86
CA GLN A 23 -8.28 1.24 0.47
C GLN A 23 -9.19 2.37 -0.01
N THR A 24 -10.19 2.74 0.78
CA THR A 24 -11.11 3.81 0.41
C THR A 24 -10.36 5.13 0.26
N LYS A 25 -9.53 5.47 1.23
CA LYS A 25 -8.77 6.72 1.20
C LYS A 25 -7.81 6.75 0.02
N MET A 26 -7.14 5.62 -0.25
CA MET A 26 -6.15 5.57 -1.32
C MET A 26 -6.80 5.57 -2.70
N GLU A 27 -7.99 5.00 -2.83
CA GLU A 27 -8.73 5.09 -4.09
C GLU A 27 -9.07 6.54 -4.40
N LEU A 28 -9.52 7.30 -3.40
CA LEU A 28 -9.80 8.72 -3.59
C LEU A 28 -8.52 9.49 -3.90
N PHE A 29 -7.44 9.19 -3.19
CA PHE A 29 -6.17 9.87 -3.38
C PHE A 29 -5.61 9.62 -4.78
N THR A 30 -5.57 8.37 -5.21
CA THR A 30 -5.01 8.03 -6.52
C THR A 30 -5.91 8.46 -7.67
N GLY A 31 -7.22 8.56 -7.44
CA GLY A 31 -8.12 9.14 -8.41
C GLY A 31 -7.88 10.63 -8.63
N LYS A 32 -7.52 11.33 -7.54
CA LYS A 32 -7.22 12.76 -7.61
C LYS A 32 -5.79 13.00 -8.09
N TYR A 33 -4.87 12.11 -7.75
CA TYR A 33 -3.46 12.22 -8.12
C TYR A 33 -3.01 10.96 -8.85
N PRO A 34 -3.27 10.87 -10.17
CA PRO A 34 -2.99 9.64 -10.91
C PRO A 34 -1.51 9.26 -11.01
N ARG A 35 -0.61 10.15 -10.60
CA ARG A 35 0.82 9.86 -10.61
C ARG A 35 1.21 8.84 -9.55
N PHE A 36 0.35 8.62 -8.56
CA PHE A 36 0.64 7.73 -7.46
C PHE A 36 -0.09 6.41 -7.62
N SER A 37 0.52 5.38 -7.07
CA SER A 37 -0.11 4.07 -6.93
C SER A 37 0.12 3.60 -5.51
N TYR A 38 -0.63 2.59 -5.10
CA TYR A 38 -0.51 2.07 -3.75
C TYR A 38 -0.73 0.57 -3.72
N THR A 39 -0.19 -0.06 -2.68
CA THR A 39 -0.49 -1.46 -2.35
C THR A 39 -0.79 -1.54 -0.87
N VAL A 40 -1.75 -2.38 -0.51
CA VAL A 40 -2.11 -2.64 0.87
C VAL A 40 -2.09 -4.14 1.10
N ASN A 41 -1.38 -4.57 2.13
CA ASN A 41 -1.27 -5.98 2.49
C ASN A 41 -1.57 -6.18 3.96
N VAL A 42 -2.14 -7.33 4.29
CA VAL A 42 -2.36 -7.74 5.67
C VAL A 42 -1.63 -9.06 5.89
N ASN A 43 -0.70 -9.07 6.82
CA ASN A 43 0.09 -10.26 7.13
C ASN A 43 -0.21 -10.73 8.54
N LYS A 44 -0.42 -12.03 8.70
CA LYS A 44 -0.63 -12.59 10.01
C LYS A 44 0.70 -12.65 10.77
N GLN A 45 0.67 -12.17 12.00
CA GLN A 45 1.82 -12.20 12.88
C GLN A 45 1.55 -13.14 14.04
N LYS A 46 2.57 -13.40 14.83
CA LYS A 46 2.48 -14.32 15.97
C LYS A 46 1.42 -13.87 16.97
N ASP A 47 1.35 -12.56 17.20
CA ASP A 47 0.45 -11.99 18.20
C ASP A 47 -0.50 -10.94 17.62
N GLY A 48 -0.88 -11.13 16.35
CA GLY A 48 -1.82 -10.19 15.74
C GLY A 48 -1.68 -10.13 14.23
N TRP A 49 -1.96 -8.95 13.68
CA TRP A 49 -1.98 -8.72 12.24
C TRP A 49 -1.22 -7.44 11.94
N LEU A 50 -0.43 -7.49 10.88
CA LEU A 50 0.33 -6.32 10.43
C LEU A 50 -0.25 -5.83 9.10
N ILE A 51 -0.65 -4.56 9.08
CA ILE A 51 -1.17 -3.93 7.87
C ILE A 51 -0.06 -3.07 7.29
N LEU A 52 0.25 -3.30 6.01
CA LEU A 52 1.30 -2.58 5.29
C LEU A 52 0.66 -1.77 4.17
N LEU A 53 0.94 -0.47 4.17
CA LEU A 53 0.51 0.42 3.10
C LEU A 53 1.75 1.01 2.45
N ASN A 54 1.89 0.81 1.14
CA ASN A 54 2.99 1.38 0.37
C ASN A 54 2.43 2.31 -0.69
N ILE A 55 2.99 3.51 -0.76
CA ILE A 55 2.62 4.51 -1.77
C ILE A 55 3.85 4.79 -2.61
N LYS A 56 3.71 4.71 -3.93
CA LYS A 56 4.80 4.93 -4.88
C LYS A 56 4.35 5.84 -6.00
N THR A 57 5.28 6.53 -6.61
CA THR A 57 5.00 7.29 -7.83
C THR A 57 5.11 6.34 -9.02
N LYS A 58 4.20 6.52 -9.98
CA LYS A 58 4.23 5.68 -11.19
C LYS A 58 5.47 5.88 -12.03
N ASP A 59 6.06 7.08 -11.95
CA ASP A 59 7.29 7.36 -12.66
C ASP A 59 8.41 6.43 -12.21
N GLU A 60 8.52 6.20 -10.90
CA GLU A 60 9.51 5.28 -10.35
C GLU A 60 9.25 3.86 -10.84
N GLN A 61 7.97 3.45 -10.87
CA GLN A 61 7.61 2.13 -11.37
C GLN A 61 7.95 1.98 -12.85
N ARG A 62 7.69 3.04 -13.63
CA ARG A 62 7.98 3.03 -15.06
C ARG A 62 9.47 2.85 -15.30
N ASN A 63 10.29 3.58 -14.56
CA ASN A 63 11.74 3.46 -14.69
C ASN A 63 12.22 2.07 -14.40
N THR A 64 11.66 1.44 -13.37
CA THR A 64 11.99 0.07 -13.01
C THR A 64 11.63 -0.89 -14.13
N GLN A 65 10.44 -0.73 -14.70
CA GLN A 65 9.99 -1.58 -15.80
C GLN A 65 10.86 -1.41 -17.03
N THR A 66 11.24 -0.18 -17.33
CA THR A 66 12.09 0.10 -18.47
C THR A 66 13.44 -0.57 -18.32
N ALA A 67 14.01 -0.52 -17.13
CA ALA A 67 15.29 -1.17 -16.86
C ALA A 67 15.17 -2.68 -17.06
N GLN A 68 14.09 -3.27 -16.61
CA GLN A 68 13.86 -4.70 -16.78
C GLN A 68 13.71 -5.09 -18.24
N GLN A 69 13.04 -4.25 -19.01
CA GLN A 69 12.84 -4.53 -20.43
C GLN A 69 14.15 -4.41 -21.21
N THR A 70 15.05 -3.57 -20.77
CA THR A 70 16.32 -3.39 -21.42
C THR A 70 17.25 -4.59 -21.26
N ILE A 71 17.03 -5.34 -20.21
CA ILE A 71 17.82 -6.54 -19.92
C ILE A 71 17.31 -7.73 -20.72
#